data_b45ed7c26a34a9c0669bce4f6dde89a5
#
_entry.id   b45ed7c26a34a9c0669bce4f6dde89a5
#
_cell.length_a   1.000
_cell.length_b   1.000
_cell.length_c   1.000
_cell.angle_alpha   90.00
_cell.angle_beta   90.00
_cell.angle_gamma   90.00
#
_symmetry.space_group_name_H-M   'P 1'
#
loop_
_entity.id
_entity.type
_entity.pdbx_description
1 polymer ?
#
loop_
_entity_poly.entity_id
_entity_poly.type
_entity_poly.pdbx_seq_one_letter_code
_entity_poly.pdbx_strand_id
1 'polypeptide(L)'
;MKTIKLLLSTCLIITSLLFASDQSEVTDVVKKHWEYQNKKNWKKFVSTMHSSGTMNGDSNGSFWYLRESTVAAVTADQSSDNEFNFSPRYIEVDILEKGKVAVAYYYLIGSYKINGVEKNDYRTRVSQIFVKEKGNWKVKAGHYTPLHSGSGIPN
;
A
#
# COMPACT_ATOMS: atom_id res chain seq x y z
N MET A 1 35.20 33.34 -4.34
CA MET A 1 35.25 31.86 -4.43
C MET A 1 34.54 31.13 -3.30
N LYS A 2 34.39 31.67 -2.07
CA LYS A 2 33.69 30.99 -0.94
C LYS A 2 32.16 30.90 -1.08
N THR A 3 31.54 31.89 -1.72
CA THR A 3 30.08 31.97 -1.94
C THR A 3 29.55 30.94 -2.96
N ILE A 4 30.31 30.58 -3.98
CA ILE A 4 29.91 29.58 -4.99
C ILE A 4 29.88 28.16 -4.42
N LYS A 5 30.81 27.83 -3.51
CA LYS A 5 30.84 26.51 -2.84
C LYS A 5 29.63 26.30 -1.89
N LEU A 6 29.15 27.35 -1.25
CA LEU A 6 27.99 27.28 -0.36
C LEU A 6 26.69 27.05 -1.13
N LEU A 7 26.52 27.70 -2.30
CA LEU A 7 25.36 27.51 -3.17
C LEU A 7 25.29 26.10 -3.80
N LEU A 8 26.42 25.51 -4.17
CA LEU A 8 26.45 24.12 -4.68
C LEU A 8 26.11 23.10 -3.57
N SER A 9 26.59 23.34 -2.35
CA SER A 9 26.29 22.45 -1.21
C SER A 9 24.80 22.47 -0.84
N THR A 10 24.16 23.63 -0.90
CA THR A 10 22.74 23.79 -0.59
C THR A 10 21.85 23.15 -1.68
N CYS A 11 22.25 23.22 -2.94
CA CYS A 11 21.52 22.55 -4.04
C CYS A 11 21.55 21.01 -3.94
N LEU A 12 22.69 20.42 -3.50
CA LEU A 12 22.80 18.97 -3.33
C LEU A 12 21.92 18.44 -2.18
N ILE A 13 21.80 19.20 -1.10
CA ILE A 13 20.98 18.82 0.06
C ILE A 13 19.49 18.88 -0.28
N ILE A 14 19.05 19.85 -1.08
CA ILE A 14 17.65 20.00 -1.50
C ILE A 14 17.23 18.85 -2.42
N THR A 15 18.10 18.38 -3.31
CA THR A 15 17.78 17.24 -4.20
C THR A 15 17.67 15.92 -3.46
N SER A 16 18.48 15.68 -2.41
CA SER A 16 18.38 14.47 -1.60
C SER A 16 17.10 14.44 -0.75
N LEU A 17 16.65 15.57 -0.25
CA LEU A 17 15.39 15.70 0.50
C LEU A 17 14.15 15.43 -0.37
N LEU A 18 14.19 15.79 -1.67
CA LEU A 18 13.09 15.54 -2.59
C LEU A 18 12.96 14.04 -2.98
N PHE A 19 14.07 13.30 -3.03
CA PHE A 19 14.02 11.84 -3.25
C PHE A 19 13.52 11.08 -2.03
N ALA A 20 13.88 11.51 -0.82
CA ALA A 20 13.35 10.93 0.41
C ALA A 20 11.84 11.18 0.58
N SER A 21 11.31 12.24 -0.04
CA SER A 21 9.88 12.61 0.05
C SER A 21 8.96 11.59 -0.60
N ASP A 22 9.20 11.19 -1.88
CA ASP A 22 8.30 10.25 -2.58
C ASP A 22 8.25 8.88 -1.88
N GLN A 23 9.39 8.34 -1.45
CA GLN A 23 9.45 7.07 -0.71
C GLN A 23 8.72 7.17 0.65
N SER A 24 8.94 8.26 1.38
CA SER A 24 8.28 8.51 2.65
C SER A 24 6.77 8.69 2.46
N GLU A 25 6.34 9.47 1.45
CA GLU A 25 4.93 9.67 1.12
C GLU A 25 4.22 8.34 0.79
N VAL A 26 4.84 7.48 -0.05
CA VAL A 26 4.29 6.16 -0.40
C VAL A 26 4.22 5.26 0.83
N THR A 27 5.27 5.22 1.65
CA THR A 27 5.30 4.47 2.91
C THR A 27 4.15 4.89 3.84
N ASP A 28 3.90 6.18 3.94
CA ASP A 28 2.80 6.72 4.74
C ASP A 28 1.42 6.32 4.17
N VAL A 29 1.26 6.29 2.85
CA VAL A 29 0.03 5.81 2.23
C VAL A 29 -0.18 4.33 2.51
N VAL A 30 0.85 3.47 2.44
CA VAL A 30 0.75 2.05 2.83
C VAL A 30 0.23 1.91 4.25
N LYS A 31 0.84 2.62 5.21
CA LYS A 31 0.44 2.56 6.62
C LYS A 31 -1.00 3.03 6.84
N LYS A 32 -1.36 4.18 6.26
CA LYS A 32 -2.71 4.76 6.37
C LYS A 32 -3.79 3.88 5.72
N HIS A 33 -3.48 3.24 4.58
CA HIS A 33 -4.40 2.33 3.90
C HIS A 33 -4.88 1.23 4.85
N TRP A 34 -3.94 0.52 5.49
CA TRP A 34 -4.28 -0.55 6.43
C TRP A 34 -4.86 -0.05 7.75
N GLU A 35 -4.38 1.08 8.25
CA GLU A 35 -4.96 1.72 9.44
C GLU A 35 -6.45 2.06 9.23
N TYR A 36 -6.80 2.62 8.08
CA TYR A 36 -8.17 3.00 7.77
C TYR A 36 -9.07 1.77 7.59
N GLN A 37 -8.57 0.71 6.98
CA GLN A 37 -9.27 -0.57 6.90
C GLN A 37 -9.52 -1.17 8.30
N ASN A 38 -8.50 -1.24 9.14
CA ASN A 38 -8.61 -1.75 10.51
C ASN A 38 -9.67 -0.98 11.32
N LYS A 39 -9.74 0.32 11.13
CA LYS A 39 -10.72 1.19 11.79
C LYS A 39 -12.09 1.25 11.08
N LYS A 40 -12.27 0.50 10.00
CA LYS A 40 -13.46 0.57 9.14
C LYS A 40 -13.80 2.00 8.68
N ASN A 41 -12.79 2.85 8.57
CA ASN A 41 -12.96 4.21 8.06
C ASN A 41 -12.94 4.20 6.53
N TRP A 42 -14.02 3.67 5.95
CA TRP A 42 -14.11 3.39 4.51
C TRP A 42 -13.95 4.64 3.64
N LYS A 43 -14.42 5.80 4.10
CA LYS A 43 -14.20 7.06 3.40
C LYS A 43 -12.71 7.40 3.27
N LYS A 44 -11.93 7.25 4.35
CA LYS A 44 -10.48 7.47 4.33
C LYS A 44 -9.75 6.36 3.61
N PHE A 45 -10.20 5.10 3.76
CA PHE A 45 -9.64 3.97 3.02
C PHE A 45 -9.73 4.20 1.51
N VAL A 46 -10.92 4.51 0.99
CA VAL A 46 -11.14 4.84 -0.43
C VAL A 46 -10.29 6.03 -0.88
N SER A 47 -10.07 7.01 0.00
CA SER A 47 -9.23 8.16 -0.35
C SER A 47 -7.75 7.82 -0.60
N THR A 48 -7.29 6.63 -0.20
CA THR A 48 -5.94 6.11 -0.54
C THR A 48 -5.91 5.38 -1.88
N MET A 49 -7.04 5.07 -2.48
CA MET A 49 -7.16 4.35 -3.75
C MET A 49 -7.20 5.33 -4.93
N HIS A 50 -6.73 4.87 -6.09
CA HIS A 50 -6.80 5.65 -7.33
C HIS A 50 -8.24 5.79 -7.82
N SER A 51 -8.64 6.95 -8.33
CA SER A 51 -10.03 7.26 -8.69
C SER A 51 -10.63 6.35 -9.77
N SER A 52 -9.81 5.77 -10.65
CA SER A 52 -10.26 4.80 -11.66
C SER A 52 -10.36 3.35 -11.15
N GLY A 53 -10.30 3.15 -9.84
CA GLY A 53 -10.28 1.82 -9.23
C GLY A 53 -8.90 1.21 -9.09
N THR A 54 -8.85 0.08 -8.36
CA THR A 54 -7.64 -0.70 -8.08
C THR A 54 -7.77 -2.11 -8.66
N MET A 55 -6.72 -2.57 -9.37
CA MET A 55 -6.62 -3.95 -9.82
C MET A 55 -6.03 -4.82 -8.70
N ASN A 56 -6.69 -5.89 -8.33
CA ASN A 56 -6.27 -6.71 -7.21
C ASN A 56 -6.19 -8.20 -7.57
N GLY A 57 -5.15 -8.87 -7.04
CA GLY A 57 -5.07 -10.31 -6.90
C GLY A 57 -4.99 -10.63 -5.41
N ASP A 58 -6.03 -11.26 -4.87
CA ASP A 58 -6.14 -11.49 -3.43
C ASP A 58 -5.37 -12.73 -2.94
N SER A 59 -5.28 -12.87 -1.63
CA SER A 59 -4.57 -13.97 -0.99
C SER A 59 -5.32 -15.33 -1.02
N ASN A 60 -6.55 -15.37 -1.53
CA ASN A 60 -7.29 -16.61 -1.75
C ASN A 60 -7.03 -17.23 -3.13
N GLY A 61 -6.22 -16.57 -3.96
CA GLY A 61 -5.90 -17.05 -5.31
C GLY A 61 -7.02 -16.81 -6.32
N SER A 62 -7.86 -15.81 -6.09
CA SER A 62 -8.87 -15.41 -7.06
C SER A 62 -8.27 -14.87 -8.35
N PHE A 63 -9.06 -14.84 -9.42
CA PHE A 63 -8.69 -14.11 -10.63
C PHE A 63 -8.52 -12.62 -10.33
N TRP A 64 -7.76 -11.94 -11.18
CA TRP A 64 -7.65 -10.49 -11.11
C TRP A 64 -9.02 -9.82 -11.20
N TYR A 65 -9.27 -8.88 -10.31
CA TYR A 65 -10.52 -8.12 -10.31
C TYR A 65 -10.27 -6.63 -10.12
N LEU A 66 -11.10 -5.83 -10.78
CA LEU A 66 -11.13 -4.38 -10.58
C LEU A 66 -12.08 -4.05 -9.44
N ARG A 67 -11.57 -3.39 -8.40
CA ARG A 67 -12.39 -2.81 -7.33
C ARG A 67 -12.57 -1.33 -7.58
N GLU A 68 -13.80 -0.88 -7.66
CA GLU A 68 -14.12 0.54 -7.72
C GLU A 68 -13.72 1.26 -6.42
N SER A 69 -13.21 2.51 -6.56
CA SER A 69 -12.79 3.33 -5.44
C SER A 69 -13.96 4.13 -4.87
N THR A 70 -15.02 3.43 -4.47
CA THR A 70 -16.21 4.00 -3.82
C THR A 70 -16.47 3.33 -2.49
N VAL A 71 -17.08 4.05 -1.55
CA VAL A 71 -17.44 3.47 -0.25
C VAL A 71 -18.42 2.31 -0.45
N ALA A 72 -19.39 2.46 -1.36
CA ALA A 72 -20.36 1.40 -1.66
C ALA A 72 -19.65 0.11 -2.13
N ALA A 73 -18.69 0.22 -3.08
CA ALA A 73 -17.98 -0.95 -3.61
C ALA A 73 -17.10 -1.65 -2.56
N VAL A 74 -16.44 -0.89 -1.67
CA VAL A 74 -15.58 -1.50 -0.63
C VAL A 74 -16.37 -2.05 0.56
N THR A 75 -17.64 -1.73 0.67
CA THR A 75 -18.52 -2.21 1.76
C THR A 75 -19.60 -3.19 1.29
N ALA A 76 -19.73 -3.45 -0.01
CA ALA A 76 -20.77 -4.30 -0.58
C ALA A 76 -20.88 -5.68 0.09
N ASP A 77 -19.72 -6.30 0.40
CA ASP A 77 -19.64 -7.63 0.98
C ASP A 77 -19.20 -7.58 2.47
N GLN A 78 -19.32 -6.42 3.14
CA GLN A 78 -18.88 -6.25 4.52
C GLN A 78 -20.02 -6.46 5.50
N SER A 79 -19.82 -7.38 6.45
CA SER A 79 -20.67 -7.45 7.65
C SER A 79 -20.22 -6.44 8.70
N SER A 80 -21.14 -5.96 9.53
CA SER A 80 -20.83 -5.16 10.73
C SER A 80 -19.85 -5.86 11.67
N ASP A 81 -19.92 -7.19 11.72
CA ASP A 81 -19.13 -8.04 12.61
C ASP A 81 -17.73 -8.38 12.06
N ASN A 82 -17.43 -7.94 10.84
CA ASN A 82 -16.08 -8.11 10.30
C ASN A 82 -15.07 -7.31 11.14
N GLU A 83 -13.93 -7.92 11.44
CA GLU A 83 -12.84 -7.32 12.19
C GLU A 83 -11.55 -7.41 11.36
N PHE A 84 -10.72 -6.38 11.45
CA PHE A 84 -9.45 -6.32 10.75
C PHE A 84 -8.37 -5.82 11.71
N ASN A 85 -7.24 -6.51 11.73
CA ASN A 85 -6.06 -6.13 12.50
C ASN A 85 -4.82 -6.41 11.67
N PHE A 86 -4.63 -5.65 10.60
CA PHE A 86 -3.51 -5.79 9.69
C PHE A 86 -2.39 -4.81 10.02
N SER A 87 -1.15 -5.29 9.92
CA SER A 87 0.05 -4.50 10.17
C SER A 87 1.05 -4.71 9.03
N PRO A 88 1.32 -3.69 8.21
CA PRO A 88 2.39 -3.76 7.22
C PRO A 88 3.76 -3.72 7.93
N ARG A 89 4.68 -4.61 7.50
CA ARG A 89 6.03 -4.76 8.05
C ARG A 89 7.07 -4.76 6.93
N TYR A 90 8.26 -4.23 7.23
CA TYR A 90 9.40 -4.23 6.32
C TYR A 90 9.01 -3.62 4.95
N ILE A 91 8.52 -2.38 4.99
CA ILE A 91 8.06 -1.67 3.80
C ILE A 91 9.29 -1.15 3.04
N GLU A 92 9.48 -1.66 1.83
CA GLU A 92 10.47 -1.18 0.86
C GLU A 92 9.73 -0.50 -0.29
N VAL A 93 10.18 0.68 -0.67
CA VAL A 93 9.57 1.46 -1.75
C VAL A 93 10.58 1.71 -2.85
N ASP A 94 10.24 1.30 -4.06
CA ASP A 94 10.99 1.59 -5.27
C ASP A 94 10.26 2.64 -6.11
N ILE A 95 10.95 3.73 -6.41
CA ILE A 95 10.43 4.82 -7.24
C ILE A 95 10.80 4.53 -8.70
N LEU A 96 9.82 4.02 -9.46
CA LEU A 96 10.03 3.67 -10.88
C LEU A 96 10.08 4.92 -11.77
N GLU A 97 9.25 5.94 -11.45
CA GLU A 97 9.27 7.24 -12.10
C GLU A 97 8.98 8.32 -11.06
N LYS A 98 9.96 9.22 -10.88
CA LYS A 98 9.90 10.27 -9.86
C LYS A 98 8.61 11.09 -9.95
N GLY A 99 7.90 11.19 -8.82
CA GLY A 99 6.65 11.94 -8.72
C GLY A 99 5.48 11.36 -9.50
N LYS A 100 5.59 10.12 -10.06
CA LYS A 100 4.52 9.53 -10.87
C LYS A 100 4.19 8.09 -10.53
N VAL A 101 5.20 7.20 -10.45
CA VAL A 101 4.98 5.76 -10.27
C VAL A 101 5.95 5.18 -9.24
N ALA A 102 5.42 4.39 -8.32
CA ALA A 102 6.19 3.64 -7.33
C ALA A 102 5.62 2.24 -7.12
N VAL A 103 6.46 1.34 -6.61
CA VAL A 103 6.05 0.03 -6.10
C VAL A 103 6.47 -0.07 -4.64
N ALA A 104 5.57 -0.54 -3.78
CA ALA A 104 5.91 -0.91 -2.42
C ALA A 104 5.85 -2.43 -2.25
N TYR A 105 6.87 -2.99 -1.64
CA TYR A 105 6.99 -4.40 -1.24
C TYR A 105 6.97 -4.48 0.27
N TYR A 106 6.14 -5.34 0.84
CA TYR A 106 6.07 -5.50 2.29
C TYR A 106 5.41 -6.82 2.69
N TYR A 107 5.51 -7.16 3.95
CA TYR A 107 4.71 -8.22 4.55
C TYR A 107 3.48 -7.62 5.22
N LEU A 108 2.32 -8.21 4.98
CA LEU A 108 1.10 -7.89 5.72
C LEU A 108 0.82 -9.02 6.67
N ILE A 109 0.87 -8.73 7.95
CA ILE A 109 0.64 -9.70 9.02
C ILE A 109 -0.52 -9.24 9.90
N GLY A 110 -1.14 -10.17 10.60
CA GLY A 110 -2.17 -9.84 11.58
C GLY A 110 -3.26 -10.90 11.70
N SER A 111 -4.48 -10.44 11.92
CA SER A 111 -5.67 -11.27 12.07
C SER A 111 -6.89 -10.63 11.41
N TYR A 112 -7.88 -11.43 11.12
CA TYR A 112 -9.18 -10.94 10.67
C TYR A 112 -10.30 -11.88 11.11
N LYS A 113 -11.50 -11.31 11.16
CA LYS A 113 -12.77 -12.04 11.16
C LYS A 113 -13.62 -11.48 10.04
N ILE A 114 -13.92 -12.27 9.03
CA ILE A 114 -14.66 -11.85 7.84
C ILE A 114 -15.77 -12.86 7.58
N ASN A 115 -17.04 -12.40 7.63
CA ASN A 115 -18.21 -13.22 7.39
C ASN A 115 -18.22 -14.52 8.21
N GLY A 116 -17.82 -14.42 9.49
CA GLY A 116 -17.75 -15.54 10.41
C GLY A 116 -16.48 -16.40 10.31
N VAL A 117 -15.64 -16.19 9.30
CA VAL A 117 -14.33 -16.87 9.18
C VAL A 117 -13.27 -16.07 9.93
N GLU A 118 -12.62 -16.71 10.89
CA GLU A 118 -11.56 -16.11 11.69
C GLU A 118 -10.20 -16.69 11.32
N LYS A 119 -9.19 -15.83 11.24
CA LYS A 119 -7.79 -16.19 11.06
C LYS A 119 -6.91 -15.33 11.94
N ASN A 120 -6.20 -15.97 12.86
CA ASN A 120 -5.36 -15.30 13.88
C ASN A 120 -3.87 -15.20 13.48
N ASP A 121 -3.47 -15.85 12.39
CA ASP A 121 -2.10 -15.85 11.87
C ASP A 121 -2.14 -15.61 10.36
N TYR A 122 -2.53 -14.39 9.98
CA TYR A 122 -2.53 -13.96 8.59
C TYR A 122 -1.16 -13.43 8.21
N ARG A 123 -0.57 -14.00 7.16
CA ARG A 123 0.75 -13.60 6.64
C ARG A 123 0.75 -13.62 5.12
N THR A 124 1.05 -12.50 4.50
CA THR A 124 1.16 -12.37 3.04
C THR A 124 2.37 -11.53 2.65
N ARG A 125 2.94 -11.83 1.49
CA ARG A 125 3.79 -10.90 0.75
C ARG A 125 2.88 -10.02 -0.09
N VAL A 126 3.17 -8.73 -0.10
CA VAL A 126 2.39 -7.75 -0.84
C VAL A 126 3.31 -7.00 -1.77
N SER A 127 2.87 -6.82 -3.01
CA SER A 127 3.37 -5.80 -3.92
C SER A 127 2.21 -4.89 -4.30
N GLN A 128 2.38 -3.59 -4.05
CA GLN A 128 1.40 -2.57 -4.43
C GLN A 128 2.02 -1.55 -5.37
N ILE A 129 1.28 -1.24 -6.44
CA ILE A 129 1.65 -0.17 -7.37
C ILE A 129 0.94 1.10 -6.94
N PHE A 130 1.72 2.16 -6.88
CA PHE A 130 1.25 3.52 -6.56
C PHE A 130 1.43 4.43 -7.76
N VAL A 131 0.46 5.29 -7.98
CA VAL A 131 0.55 6.38 -8.96
C VAL A 131 0.18 7.70 -8.29
N LYS A 132 0.83 8.79 -8.71
CA LYS A 132 0.52 10.12 -8.17
C LYS A 132 -0.67 10.72 -8.94
N GLU A 133 -1.78 10.92 -8.25
CA GLU A 133 -3.01 11.52 -8.77
C GLU A 133 -3.28 12.85 -8.07
N LYS A 134 -3.34 13.96 -8.83
CA LYS A 134 -3.59 15.31 -8.27
C LYS A 134 -2.66 15.63 -7.08
N GLY A 135 -1.37 15.28 -7.23
CA GLY A 135 -0.35 15.54 -6.21
C GLY A 135 -0.30 14.54 -5.05
N ASN A 136 -1.17 13.53 -4.99
CA ASN A 136 -1.22 12.54 -3.92
C ASN A 136 -0.94 11.13 -4.43
N TRP A 137 -0.14 10.35 -3.72
CA TRP A 137 0.09 8.96 -4.02
C TRP A 137 -1.17 8.12 -3.73
N LYS A 138 -1.52 7.24 -4.67
CA LYS A 138 -2.72 6.40 -4.63
C LYS A 138 -2.39 4.97 -4.99
N VAL A 139 -3.00 4.02 -4.29
CA VAL A 139 -2.93 2.60 -4.66
C VAL A 139 -3.64 2.39 -5.98
N LYS A 140 -2.93 1.86 -6.97
CA LYS A 140 -3.46 1.53 -8.31
C LYS A 140 -3.65 0.05 -8.51
N ALA A 141 -2.77 -0.78 -7.93
CA ALA A 141 -2.92 -2.23 -7.95
C ALA A 141 -2.34 -2.85 -6.68
N GLY A 142 -2.77 -4.05 -6.34
CA GLY A 142 -2.23 -4.83 -5.24
C GLY A 142 -2.23 -6.32 -5.55
N HIS A 143 -1.13 -7.00 -5.22
CA HIS A 143 -1.02 -8.45 -5.30
C HIS A 143 -0.62 -9.00 -3.93
N TYR A 144 -1.37 -9.98 -3.47
CA TYR A 144 -1.26 -10.56 -2.13
C TYR A 144 -0.99 -12.06 -2.25
N THR A 145 0.22 -12.51 -1.86
CA THR A 145 0.60 -13.92 -1.91
C THR A 145 0.74 -14.47 -0.50
N PRO A 146 -0.05 -15.49 -0.11
CA PRO A 146 0.07 -16.10 1.21
C PRO A 146 1.48 -16.66 1.44
N LEU A 147 1.97 -16.53 2.67
CA LEU A 147 3.18 -17.20 3.11
C LEU A 147 2.80 -18.55 3.72
N HIS A 148 3.08 -19.62 2.98
CA HIS A 148 2.90 -20.99 3.45
C HIS A 148 4.26 -21.65 3.63
N SER A 149 4.46 -22.33 4.75
CA SER A 149 5.62 -23.21 4.90
C SER A 149 5.48 -24.42 3.96
N GLY A 150 6.49 -24.70 3.16
CA GLY A 150 6.62 -25.96 2.43
C GLY A 150 5.96 -26.05 1.06
N SER A 151 5.40 -25.00 0.48
CA SER A 151 4.75 -25.02 -0.85
C SER A 151 5.53 -24.35 -1.97
N GLY A 152 6.74 -23.89 -1.72
CA GLY A 152 7.60 -23.25 -2.72
C GLY A 152 8.73 -24.16 -3.20
N ILE A 153 9.42 -23.77 -4.28
CA ILE A 153 10.68 -24.37 -4.71
C ILE A 153 11.73 -23.99 -3.66
N PRO A 154 12.46 -24.95 -3.05
CA PRO A 154 13.56 -24.63 -2.14
C PRO A 154 14.65 -23.83 -2.86
N ASN A 155 15.15 -22.77 -2.23
CA ASN A 155 16.32 -22.03 -2.72
C ASN A 155 17.60 -22.75 -2.33
#